data_9d071690fe5fd7dff0e354e392f90292
#
_entry.id   9d071690fe5fd7dff0e354e392f90292
#
_cell.length_a   1.000
_cell.length_b   1.000
_cell.length_c   1.000
_cell.angle_alpha   90.00
_cell.angle_beta   90.00
_cell.angle_gamma   90.00
#
_symmetry.space_group_name_H-M   'P 1'
#
loop_
_entity.id
_entity.type
_entity.pdbx_description
1 polymer ?
#
loop_
_entity_poly.entity_id
_entity_poly.type
_entity_poly.pdbx_seq_one_letter_code
_entity_poly.pdbx_strand_id
1 'polypeptide(L)'
;MEKEMKKVLVLGSGALKIGQAGEFDYSGSQALKALKEEGINSVLVNPNIATIQTSEGIADKVYFLPVTTYFVEEIIKKERPDGILLAFGGQTALNCGAELYTQGILDKYGVKVLGTSVEAIMYTEDRDLFVKKLNEIDMKTPVSQAVESMEDAIAAARRIGYPVMVRSAYALGGLGSGICANEEEFLKLAESSFAFSKQILVEESLKGWKEIEFEVIRDANDHCFTVASMENFDPLGIHTGESIVVAPTCSLDDKELKMLQELSTKCIRHLGIVGECNIQYAFNSDTDDYRVIEVNARLSRSSALASKATGYPLAFVAAKVALGYTLDQIGEMGTPNSAYVAPQLDYYICKIPRWDLTKFAGVSREIGSSMKSVGEIMSIGRSFEEIIQKGLRMIGQGMHGFVGNDDVHFEDLDKELSHPTDLRVFALAQAMEDGYTIERIHELTKIDPWFLGKLKNIVDYKAKLSAYDKVEDIPADVLREAKVLGFSDFQIARFVLNPAGNMEKENLMVRARRKELGILPAVKRINTIASEHPELTNYLYMTYAVQGYDVNYYKNEKSVVVLGSGAYRIGSSVEFDWCSVNAVQTARKLGYKSIMINYNPETVSTDYDMCDRLYFDELSFERG
;
A
#
# COMPACT_ATOMS: atom_id res chain seq x y z
N MET A 1 14.98 0.66 39.10
CA MET A 1 13.82 1.46 38.64
C MET A 1 14.17 2.01 37.28
N GLU A 2 13.51 1.53 36.21
CA GLU A 2 13.63 2.21 34.91
C GLU A 2 13.15 3.66 35.08
N LYS A 3 13.89 4.59 34.47
CA LYS A 3 13.54 6.01 34.47
C LYS A 3 12.19 6.17 33.78
N GLU A 4 11.23 6.74 34.50
CA GLU A 4 9.90 7.01 33.93
C GLU A 4 10.02 7.85 32.66
N MET A 5 9.48 7.37 31.54
CA MET A 5 9.51 8.04 30.24
C MET A 5 8.59 9.28 30.28
N LYS A 6 9.15 10.49 30.15
CA LYS A 6 8.39 11.74 30.26
C LYS A 6 8.36 12.55 28.96
N LYS A 7 9.39 12.42 28.15
CA LYS A 7 9.53 13.19 26.90
C LYS A 7 10.12 12.32 25.80
N VAL A 8 9.47 12.29 24.64
CA VAL A 8 9.88 11.52 23.47
C VAL A 8 10.05 12.44 22.26
N LEU A 9 11.16 12.25 21.55
CA LEU A 9 11.43 12.88 20.27
C LEU A 9 10.91 11.98 19.13
N VAL A 10 10.12 12.55 18.23
CA VAL A 10 9.62 11.89 17.03
C VAL A 10 10.26 12.51 15.81
N LEU A 11 10.88 11.70 14.97
CA LEU A 11 11.44 12.14 13.70
C LEU A 11 10.39 11.96 12.59
N GLY A 12 10.03 13.04 11.91
CA GLY A 12 9.15 13.04 10.76
C GLY A 12 9.86 12.70 9.46
N SER A 13 9.10 12.59 8.37
CA SER A 13 9.60 12.17 7.05
C SER A 13 10.31 13.29 6.25
N GLY A 14 10.14 14.53 6.66
CA GLY A 14 10.61 15.68 5.90
C GLY A 14 9.68 16.08 4.77
N ALA A 15 10.25 16.64 3.69
CA ALA A 15 9.49 17.03 2.51
C ALA A 15 8.95 15.81 1.76
N LEU A 16 7.77 15.96 1.15
CA LEU A 16 7.19 14.91 0.30
C LEU A 16 8.06 14.66 -0.93
N LYS A 17 8.25 13.41 -1.25
CA LYS A 17 8.97 12.96 -2.45
C LYS A 17 8.39 11.62 -2.93
N ILE A 18 8.67 11.24 -4.17
CA ILE A 18 8.34 9.90 -4.66
C ILE A 18 8.98 8.86 -3.74
N GLY A 19 8.15 7.92 -3.22
CA GLY A 19 8.56 6.90 -2.26
C GLY A 19 8.41 7.28 -0.78
N GLN A 20 8.17 8.54 -0.44
CA GLN A 20 7.89 9.02 0.92
C GLN A 20 6.88 10.16 0.87
N ALA A 21 5.59 9.85 0.97
CA ALA A 21 4.51 10.82 0.83
C ALA A 21 3.62 10.90 2.08
N GLY A 22 2.31 10.88 1.90
CA GLY A 22 1.32 11.13 2.95
C GLY A 22 1.23 10.04 4.01
N GLU A 23 1.66 8.82 3.72
CA GLU A 23 1.64 7.68 4.65
C GLU A 23 2.36 7.96 5.96
N PHE A 24 3.35 8.84 5.97
CA PHE A 24 4.08 9.21 7.18
C PHE A 24 3.41 10.35 7.96
N ASP A 25 2.48 11.08 7.37
CA ASP A 25 1.59 11.95 8.14
C ASP A 25 0.63 11.09 8.97
N TYR A 26 0.08 10.02 8.38
CA TYR A 26 -0.70 9.03 9.10
C TYR A 26 0.09 8.40 10.26
N SER A 27 1.23 7.77 9.99
CA SER A 27 2.00 7.04 11.01
C SER A 27 2.53 7.96 12.11
N GLY A 28 3.03 9.14 11.76
CA GLY A 28 3.49 10.14 12.74
C GLY A 28 2.37 10.68 13.61
N SER A 29 1.20 10.96 13.04
CA SER A 29 0.03 11.41 13.80
C SER A 29 -0.45 10.35 14.79
N GLN A 30 -0.45 9.07 14.41
CA GLN A 30 -0.82 7.97 15.30
C GLN A 30 0.21 7.77 16.43
N ALA A 31 1.49 7.92 16.15
CA ALA A 31 2.53 7.89 17.18
C ALA A 31 2.36 9.01 18.20
N LEU A 32 2.12 10.23 17.74
CA LEU A 32 1.88 11.38 18.61
C LEU A 32 0.62 11.20 19.47
N LYS A 33 -0.44 10.62 18.89
CA LYS A 33 -1.65 10.25 19.64
C LYS A 33 -1.33 9.24 20.74
N ALA A 34 -0.59 8.18 20.44
CA ALA A 34 -0.21 7.18 21.44
C ALA A 34 0.60 7.80 22.59
N LEU A 35 1.54 8.69 22.32
CA LEU A 35 2.30 9.42 23.32
C LEU A 35 1.39 10.29 24.20
N LYS A 36 0.46 11.02 23.59
CA LYS A 36 -0.49 11.89 24.30
C LYS A 36 -1.41 11.12 25.24
N GLU A 37 -1.90 9.95 24.83
CA GLU A 37 -2.72 9.08 25.68
C GLU A 37 -1.97 8.58 26.93
N GLU A 38 -0.66 8.37 26.80
CA GLU A 38 0.22 7.98 27.91
C GLU A 38 0.70 9.17 28.75
N GLY A 39 0.27 10.39 28.45
CA GLY A 39 0.72 11.59 29.15
C GLY A 39 2.20 11.92 28.92
N ILE A 40 2.80 11.43 27.85
CA ILE A 40 4.20 11.65 27.48
C ILE A 40 4.29 12.89 26.60
N ASN A 41 5.16 13.85 26.98
CA ASN A 41 5.41 15.04 26.18
C ASN A 41 6.10 14.66 24.86
N SER A 42 5.54 15.11 23.75
CA SER A 42 6.04 14.84 22.42
C SER A 42 6.77 16.04 21.80
N VAL A 43 7.93 15.79 21.22
CA VAL A 43 8.69 16.77 20.43
C VAL A 43 8.80 16.20 19.03
N LEU A 44 8.24 16.89 18.03
CA LEU A 44 8.28 16.49 16.64
C LEU A 44 9.30 17.35 15.86
N VAL A 45 10.10 16.70 15.03
CA VAL A 45 10.97 17.36 14.04
C VAL A 45 10.45 17.03 12.64
N ASN A 46 9.85 17.99 11.97
CA ASN A 46 9.39 17.85 10.60
C ASN A 46 9.26 19.21 9.91
N PRO A 47 9.95 19.46 8.79
CA PRO A 47 9.86 20.73 8.06
C PRO A 47 8.59 20.88 7.23
N ASN A 48 7.75 19.85 7.12
CA ASN A 48 6.53 19.90 6.32
C ASN A 48 5.43 20.68 7.03
N ILE A 49 4.99 21.78 6.41
CA ILE A 49 3.98 22.69 6.98
C ILE A 49 2.53 22.30 6.64
N ALA A 50 2.33 21.34 5.75
CA ALA A 50 1.01 20.97 5.23
C ALA A 50 0.48 19.65 5.80
N THR A 51 1.04 19.18 6.94
CA THR A 51 0.69 17.90 7.55
C THR A 51 -0.14 18.08 8.82
N ILE A 52 -0.91 17.05 9.17
CA ILE A 52 -1.67 17.00 10.43
C ILE A 52 -0.73 16.90 11.62
N GLN A 53 0.32 16.06 11.52
CA GLN A 53 1.25 15.88 12.64
C GLN A 53 1.96 17.17 13.08
N THR A 54 2.15 18.12 12.17
CA THR A 54 2.74 19.44 12.46
C THR A 54 1.71 20.51 12.84
N SER A 55 0.43 20.16 12.88
CA SER A 55 -0.65 21.07 13.25
C SER A 55 -0.70 21.30 14.77
N GLU A 56 -1.29 22.44 15.14
CA GLU A 56 -1.43 22.82 16.54
C GLU A 56 -2.23 21.79 17.35
N GLY A 57 -1.72 21.41 18.52
CA GLY A 57 -2.39 20.51 19.45
C GLY A 57 -2.21 19.01 19.13
N ILE A 58 -1.46 18.65 18.11
CA ILE A 58 -1.10 17.24 17.80
C ILE A 58 0.15 16.86 18.58
N ALA A 59 1.32 17.45 18.29
CA ALA A 59 2.50 17.34 19.14
C ALA A 59 2.53 18.48 20.18
N ASP A 60 3.15 18.25 21.33
CA ASP A 60 3.32 19.30 22.34
C ASP A 60 4.28 20.38 21.85
N LYS A 61 5.27 19.99 21.04
CA LYS A 61 6.22 20.91 20.43
C LYS A 61 6.65 20.45 19.03
N VAL A 62 6.70 21.38 18.09
CA VAL A 62 7.10 21.13 16.71
C VAL A 62 8.31 21.98 16.35
N TYR A 63 9.33 21.35 15.79
CA TYR A 63 10.48 21.99 15.16
C TYR A 63 10.38 21.85 13.64
N PHE A 64 10.16 22.95 12.94
CA PHE A 64 10.17 23.02 11.47
C PHE A 64 11.61 23.11 10.96
N LEU A 65 12.38 22.06 11.19
CA LEU A 65 13.79 21.95 10.83
C LEU A 65 14.04 20.68 10.02
N PRO A 66 15.10 20.66 9.20
CA PRO A 66 15.49 19.45 8.47
C PRO A 66 15.77 18.27 9.41
N VAL A 67 15.34 17.08 9.02
CA VAL A 67 15.61 15.83 9.74
C VAL A 67 17.02 15.36 9.37
N THR A 68 18.01 16.00 9.98
CA THR A 68 19.45 15.70 9.83
C THR A 68 20.10 15.59 11.20
N THR A 69 21.21 14.86 11.29
CA THR A 69 21.93 14.64 12.55
C THR A 69 22.30 15.93 13.26
N TYR A 70 22.74 16.95 12.52
CA TYR A 70 23.09 18.25 13.10
C TYR A 70 21.91 18.94 13.82
N PHE A 71 20.78 19.11 13.13
CA PHE A 71 19.62 19.77 13.72
C PHE A 71 18.99 18.93 14.83
N VAL A 72 18.95 17.61 14.65
CA VAL A 72 18.38 16.71 15.66
C VAL A 72 19.26 16.68 16.91
N GLU A 73 20.59 16.70 16.79
CA GLU A 73 21.48 16.83 17.96
C GLU A 73 21.24 18.14 18.71
N GLU A 74 21.10 19.28 18.01
CA GLU A 74 20.81 20.57 18.65
C GLU A 74 19.45 20.56 19.40
N ILE A 75 18.44 19.87 18.85
CA ILE A 75 17.15 19.69 19.51
C ILE A 75 17.31 18.79 20.74
N ILE A 76 18.05 17.69 20.65
CA ILE A 76 18.33 16.78 21.78
C ILE A 76 19.02 17.54 22.93
N LYS A 77 20.00 18.38 22.62
CA LYS A 77 20.69 19.24 23.61
C LYS A 77 19.73 20.15 24.36
N LYS A 78 18.77 20.71 23.63
CA LYS A 78 17.79 21.68 24.17
C LYS A 78 16.65 21.00 24.92
N GLU A 79 16.04 19.97 24.33
CA GLU A 79 14.82 19.34 24.83
C GLU A 79 15.08 18.23 25.84
N ARG A 80 16.24 17.59 25.77
CA ARG A 80 16.63 16.47 26.65
C ARG A 80 15.57 15.37 26.70
N PRO A 81 15.17 14.80 25.57
CA PRO A 81 14.20 13.70 25.54
C PRO A 81 14.76 12.46 26.25
N ASP A 82 13.85 11.66 26.83
CA ASP A 82 14.19 10.36 27.41
C ASP A 82 14.32 9.27 26.35
N GLY A 83 13.56 9.41 25.25
CA GLY A 83 13.55 8.45 24.15
C GLY A 83 13.33 9.09 22.79
N ILE A 84 13.56 8.31 21.73
CA ILE A 84 13.39 8.70 20.34
C ILE A 84 12.68 7.59 19.56
N LEU A 85 11.71 7.97 18.70
CA LEU A 85 11.01 7.10 17.76
C LEU A 85 11.57 7.31 16.36
N LEU A 86 12.06 6.24 15.72
CA LEU A 86 12.70 6.26 14.42
C LEU A 86 11.82 5.71 13.30
N ALA A 87 10.89 4.80 13.62
CA ALA A 87 10.18 3.98 12.63
C ALA A 87 8.96 4.67 11.99
N PHE A 88 8.65 5.94 12.33
CA PHE A 88 7.40 6.63 11.96
C PHE A 88 7.57 7.72 10.91
N GLY A 89 8.79 8.01 10.50
CA GLY A 89 9.12 9.07 9.53
C GLY A 89 9.82 8.56 8.27
N GLY A 90 9.61 7.29 7.92
CA GLY A 90 10.18 6.67 6.72
C GLY A 90 11.70 6.55 6.76
N GLN A 91 12.29 6.37 5.58
CA GLN A 91 13.73 6.17 5.43
C GLN A 91 14.55 7.37 5.91
N THR A 92 14.03 8.59 5.76
CA THR A 92 14.70 9.81 6.23
C THR A 92 14.93 9.80 7.74
N ALA A 93 13.89 9.46 8.51
CA ALA A 93 13.98 9.35 9.96
C ALA A 93 14.88 8.19 10.40
N LEU A 94 14.73 7.05 9.75
CA LEU A 94 15.50 5.84 10.06
C LEU A 94 17.01 6.06 9.86
N ASN A 95 17.41 6.65 8.73
CA ASN A 95 18.80 6.96 8.41
C ASN A 95 19.38 7.97 9.40
N CYS A 96 18.64 9.04 9.71
CA CYS A 96 19.07 10.03 10.70
C CYS A 96 19.28 9.41 12.09
N GLY A 97 18.34 8.54 12.52
CA GLY A 97 18.46 7.85 13.80
C GLY A 97 19.64 6.88 13.88
N ALA A 98 19.88 6.12 12.82
CA ALA A 98 21.02 5.22 12.72
C ALA A 98 22.36 5.98 12.76
N GLU A 99 22.43 7.13 12.08
CA GLU A 99 23.61 7.99 12.09
C GLU A 99 23.85 8.61 13.48
N LEU A 100 22.81 9.11 14.15
CA LEU A 100 22.91 9.62 15.53
C LEU A 100 23.43 8.55 16.51
N TYR A 101 22.96 7.32 16.35
CA TYR A 101 23.42 6.19 17.15
C TYR A 101 24.89 5.86 16.86
N THR A 102 25.25 5.71 15.60
CA THR A 102 26.64 5.36 15.18
C THR A 102 27.66 6.41 15.60
N GLN A 103 27.26 7.69 15.61
CA GLN A 103 28.11 8.79 16.10
C GLN A 103 28.15 8.89 17.63
N GLY A 104 27.43 8.01 18.36
CA GLY A 104 27.39 8.02 19.83
C GLY A 104 26.61 9.21 20.44
N ILE A 105 25.84 9.94 19.62
CA ILE A 105 25.09 11.12 20.07
C ILE A 105 23.98 10.72 21.03
N LEU A 106 23.26 9.63 20.75
CA LEU A 106 22.16 9.16 21.60
C LEU A 106 22.68 8.76 22.98
N ASP A 107 23.77 8.01 23.06
CA ASP A 107 24.41 7.60 24.32
C ASP A 107 24.94 8.81 25.09
N LYS A 108 25.57 9.75 24.41
CA LYS A 108 26.10 11.01 24.99
C LYS A 108 25.05 11.78 25.77
N TYR A 109 23.81 11.79 25.29
CA TYR A 109 22.71 12.52 25.92
C TYR A 109 21.74 11.62 26.68
N GLY A 110 21.98 10.31 26.71
CA GLY A 110 21.13 9.33 27.40
C GLY A 110 19.75 9.17 26.80
N VAL A 111 19.65 9.24 25.47
CA VAL A 111 18.40 9.08 24.70
C VAL A 111 18.24 7.62 24.31
N LYS A 112 17.15 6.98 24.75
CA LYS A 112 16.85 5.58 24.43
C LYS A 112 16.13 5.48 23.08
N VAL A 113 16.59 4.61 22.19
CA VAL A 113 15.83 4.23 20.98
C VAL A 113 14.65 3.37 21.40
N LEU A 114 13.43 3.74 21.00
CA LEU A 114 12.19 3.05 21.35
C LEU A 114 11.72 2.15 20.23
N GLY A 115 11.30 0.94 20.56
CA GLY A 115 10.89 -0.08 19.59
C GLY A 115 12.08 -0.89 19.08
N THR A 116 12.19 -1.06 17.77
CA THR A 116 13.26 -1.82 17.13
C THR A 116 14.62 -1.17 17.37
N SER A 117 15.60 -1.96 17.81
CA SER A 117 16.96 -1.47 18.06
C SER A 117 17.66 -1.07 16.77
N VAL A 118 18.66 -0.17 16.87
CA VAL A 118 19.42 0.25 15.67
C VAL A 118 20.20 -0.92 15.07
N GLU A 119 20.67 -1.86 15.88
CA GLU A 119 21.33 -3.08 15.40
C GLU A 119 20.37 -3.91 14.54
N ALA A 120 19.13 -4.11 14.98
CA ALA A 120 18.13 -4.84 14.20
C ALA A 120 17.76 -4.09 12.90
N ILE A 121 17.70 -2.77 12.95
CA ILE A 121 17.53 -1.93 11.76
C ILE A 121 18.71 -2.14 10.78
N MET A 122 19.94 -2.12 11.27
CA MET A 122 21.13 -2.33 10.44
C MET A 122 21.12 -3.73 9.78
N TYR A 123 20.61 -4.77 10.46
CA TYR A 123 20.46 -6.09 9.86
C TYR A 123 19.49 -6.11 8.68
N THR A 124 18.52 -5.21 8.62
CA THR A 124 17.60 -5.10 7.49
C THR A 124 18.09 -4.20 6.37
N GLU A 125 18.88 -3.17 6.70
CA GLU A 125 19.35 -2.16 5.74
C GLU A 125 20.66 -2.55 5.05
N ASP A 126 21.54 -3.29 5.73
CA ASP A 126 22.79 -3.77 5.16
C ASP A 126 22.59 -5.14 4.49
N ARG A 127 22.81 -5.19 3.18
CA ARG A 127 22.56 -6.40 2.38
C ARG A 127 23.38 -7.61 2.83
N ASP A 128 24.64 -7.42 3.17
CA ASP A 128 25.52 -8.52 3.58
C ASP A 128 25.14 -9.03 4.97
N LEU A 129 24.82 -8.13 5.88
CA LEU A 129 24.34 -8.50 7.21
C LEU A 129 22.98 -9.20 7.11
N PHE A 130 22.08 -8.72 6.26
CA PHE A 130 20.78 -9.33 6.03
C PHE A 130 20.89 -10.79 5.55
N VAL A 131 21.67 -11.01 4.48
CA VAL A 131 21.91 -12.36 3.94
C VAL A 131 22.55 -13.27 5.00
N LYS A 132 23.55 -12.77 5.75
CA LYS A 132 24.18 -13.52 6.83
C LYS A 132 23.18 -13.91 7.92
N LYS A 133 22.36 -12.98 8.35
CA LYS A 133 21.33 -13.22 9.39
C LYS A 133 20.29 -14.24 8.94
N LEU A 134 19.83 -14.19 7.71
CA LEU A 134 18.86 -15.15 7.20
C LEU A 134 19.47 -16.56 7.01
N ASN A 135 20.73 -16.64 6.63
CA ASN A 135 21.45 -17.91 6.56
C ASN A 135 21.59 -18.59 7.94
N GLU A 136 21.67 -17.84 9.05
CA GLU A 136 21.71 -18.39 10.41
C GLU A 136 20.47 -19.24 10.76
N ILE A 137 19.36 -19.04 10.06
CA ILE A 137 18.08 -19.73 10.25
C ILE A 137 17.60 -20.49 9.00
N ASP A 138 18.49 -20.76 8.07
CA ASP A 138 18.21 -21.50 6.83
C ASP A 138 17.10 -20.87 5.97
N MET A 139 16.96 -19.54 5.98
CA MET A 139 16.04 -18.82 5.10
C MET A 139 16.72 -18.40 3.82
N LYS A 140 16.02 -18.60 2.71
CA LYS A 140 16.56 -18.36 1.37
C LYS A 140 16.45 -16.87 1.00
N THR A 141 17.57 -16.31 0.52
CA THR A 141 17.65 -14.99 -0.14
C THR A 141 18.07 -15.18 -1.59
N PRO A 142 17.87 -14.17 -2.47
CA PRO A 142 18.40 -14.24 -3.83
C PRO A 142 19.90 -14.52 -3.82
N VAL A 143 20.34 -15.48 -4.64
CA VAL A 143 21.76 -15.77 -4.79
C VAL A 143 22.44 -14.55 -5.40
N SER A 144 23.40 -13.98 -4.70
CA SER A 144 24.06 -12.75 -5.11
C SER A 144 25.54 -12.75 -4.79
N GLN A 145 26.29 -11.96 -5.55
CA GLN A 145 27.71 -11.71 -5.31
C GLN A 145 28.05 -10.25 -5.60
N ALA A 146 28.64 -9.60 -4.61
CA ALA A 146 29.28 -8.30 -4.82
C ALA A 146 30.63 -8.48 -5.51
N VAL A 147 30.91 -7.69 -6.53
CA VAL A 147 32.13 -7.77 -7.35
C VAL A 147 32.66 -6.37 -7.65
N GLU A 148 33.98 -6.26 -7.75
CA GLU A 148 34.69 -4.99 -7.99
C GLU A 148 35.50 -5.00 -9.30
N SER A 149 35.47 -6.13 -10.03
CA SER A 149 36.13 -6.27 -11.31
C SER A 149 35.19 -6.90 -12.34
N MET A 150 35.43 -6.60 -13.63
CA MET A 150 34.69 -7.20 -14.73
C MET A 150 34.92 -8.73 -14.80
N GLU A 151 36.13 -9.19 -14.47
CA GLU A 151 36.48 -10.61 -14.47
C GLU A 151 35.66 -11.38 -13.43
N ASP A 152 35.59 -10.86 -12.18
CA ASP A 152 34.78 -11.44 -11.12
C ASP A 152 33.28 -11.37 -11.43
N ALA A 153 32.82 -10.28 -12.07
CA ALA A 153 31.43 -10.12 -12.48
C ALA A 153 31.00 -11.20 -13.50
N ILE A 154 31.83 -11.47 -14.51
CA ILE A 154 31.58 -12.52 -15.51
C ILE A 154 31.57 -13.91 -14.82
N ALA A 155 32.54 -14.16 -13.93
CA ALA A 155 32.61 -15.43 -13.20
C ALA A 155 31.37 -15.63 -12.32
N ALA A 156 30.90 -14.57 -11.63
CA ALA A 156 29.68 -14.59 -10.81
C ALA A 156 28.44 -14.87 -11.68
N ALA A 157 28.27 -14.15 -12.79
CA ALA A 157 27.12 -14.33 -13.69
C ALA A 157 27.04 -15.75 -14.27
N ARG A 158 28.19 -16.30 -14.70
CA ARG A 158 28.27 -17.68 -15.19
C ARG A 158 27.97 -18.72 -14.11
N ARG A 159 28.39 -18.47 -12.87
CA ARG A 159 28.12 -19.36 -11.74
C ARG A 159 26.65 -19.32 -11.31
N ILE A 160 26.04 -18.12 -11.27
CA ILE A 160 24.63 -17.94 -10.90
C ILE A 160 23.73 -18.50 -12.02
N GLY A 161 24.10 -18.30 -13.27
CA GLY A 161 23.31 -18.71 -14.44
C GLY A 161 22.37 -17.61 -14.94
N TYR A 162 22.29 -17.44 -16.27
CA TYR A 162 21.37 -16.47 -16.87
C TYR A 162 19.91 -16.93 -16.82
N PRO A 163 18.92 -16.00 -16.69
CA PRO A 163 19.11 -14.56 -16.60
C PRO A 163 19.63 -14.11 -15.23
N VAL A 164 20.42 -13.04 -15.20
CA VAL A 164 20.93 -12.41 -13.98
C VAL A 164 20.47 -10.96 -13.87
N MET A 165 20.36 -10.47 -12.63
CA MET A 165 20.17 -9.07 -12.30
C MET A 165 21.52 -8.43 -11.98
N VAL A 166 21.78 -7.25 -12.53
CA VAL A 166 22.90 -6.40 -12.13
C VAL A 166 22.34 -5.21 -11.34
N ARG A 167 22.98 -4.87 -10.22
CA ARG A 167 22.69 -3.66 -9.45
C ARG A 167 23.97 -2.92 -9.15
N SER A 168 23.97 -1.62 -9.36
CA SER A 168 25.07 -0.77 -8.88
C SER A 168 24.97 -0.58 -7.39
N ALA A 169 26.05 -0.81 -6.66
CA ALA A 169 26.12 -0.49 -5.24
C ALA A 169 25.97 1.03 -5.06
N TYR A 170 25.14 1.44 -4.11
CA TYR A 170 24.91 2.85 -3.76
C TYR A 170 24.19 3.71 -4.82
N ALA A 171 23.64 3.13 -5.89
CA ALA A 171 22.86 3.90 -6.87
C ALA A 171 21.42 4.12 -6.37
N LEU A 172 21.04 5.38 -6.17
CA LEU A 172 19.67 5.78 -5.92
C LEU A 172 18.83 5.68 -7.20
N GLY A 173 17.66 5.03 -7.11
CA GLY A 173 16.68 5.03 -8.21
C GLY A 173 16.95 4.04 -9.35
N GLY A 174 17.78 3.00 -9.14
CA GLY A 174 17.95 1.91 -10.12
C GLY A 174 18.87 2.25 -11.31
N LEU A 175 19.58 3.37 -11.28
CA LEU A 175 20.57 3.72 -12.29
C LEU A 175 21.68 2.66 -12.37
N GLY A 176 21.96 2.13 -13.57
CA GLY A 176 22.95 1.08 -13.78
C GLY A 176 22.49 -0.29 -13.29
N SER A 177 21.18 -0.50 -13.11
CA SER A 177 20.61 -1.79 -12.73
C SER A 177 19.72 -2.32 -13.86
N GLY A 178 19.70 -3.64 -14.03
CA GLY A 178 18.87 -4.28 -15.06
C GLY A 178 19.01 -5.80 -15.08
N ILE A 179 18.10 -6.44 -15.81
CA ILE A 179 18.10 -7.89 -16.03
C ILE A 179 18.80 -8.17 -17.35
N CYS A 180 19.72 -9.12 -17.33
CA CYS A 180 20.47 -9.58 -18.49
C CYS A 180 20.07 -11.02 -18.81
N ALA A 181 19.51 -11.26 -19.98
CA ALA A 181 19.09 -12.58 -20.43
C ALA A 181 20.27 -13.48 -20.84
N ASN A 182 21.39 -12.86 -21.21
CA ASN A 182 22.58 -13.54 -21.71
C ASN A 182 23.85 -12.73 -21.40
N GLU A 183 25.02 -13.34 -21.72
CA GLU A 183 26.33 -12.74 -21.44
C GLU A 183 26.59 -11.44 -22.22
N GLU A 184 26.07 -11.30 -23.44
CA GLU A 184 26.26 -10.08 -24.24
C GLU A 184 25.57 -8.87 -23.59
N GLU A 185 24.33 -9.05 -23.15
CA GLU A 185 23.58 -8.01 -22.42
C GLU A 185 24.25 -7.69 -21.08
N PHE A 186 24.74 -8.74 -20.40
CA PHE A 186 25.44 -8.59 -19.12
C PHE A 186 26.70 -7.75 -19.26
N LEU A 187 27.55 -8.01 -20.24
CA LEU A 187 28.79 -7.26 -20.45
C LEU A 187 28.52 -5.76 -20.67
N LYS A 188 27.54 -5.44 -21.52
CA LYS A 188 27.15 -4.04 -21.81
C LYS A 188 26.67 -3.31 -20.55
N LEU A 189 25.82 -3.98 -19.76
CA LEU A 189 25.28 -3.37 -18.55
C LEU A 189 26.32 -3.27 -17.44
N ALA A 190 27.12 -4.31 -17.23
CA ALA A 190 28.18 -4.33 -16.21
C ALA A 190 29.23 -3.24 -16.47
N GLU A 191 29.66 -3.06 -17.73
CA GLU A 191 30.57 -1.99 -18.12
C GLU A 191 30.01 -0.60 -17.81
N SER A 192 28.75 -0.36 -18.16
CA SER A 192 28.04 0.86 -17.81
C SER A 192 27.94 1.06 -16.30
N SER A 193 27.65 -0.01 -15.55
CA SER A 193 27.50 0.05 -14.09
C SER A 193 28.80 0.36 -13.37
N PHE A 194 29.92 -0.22 -13.81
CA PHE A 194 31.25 0.06 -13.28
C PHE A 194 31.75 1.48 -13.60
N ALA A 195 31.20 2.15 -14.63
CA ALA A 195 31.49 3.55 -14.90
C ALA A 195 30.97 4.48 -13.79
N PHE A 196 29.94 4.08 -13.07
CA PHE A 196 29.29 4.86 -12.01
C PHE A 196 29.54 4.35 -10.61
N SER A 197 29.95 3.08 -10.46
CA SER A 197 30.16 2.43 -9.16
C SER A 197 31.40 1.56 -9.18
N LYS A 198 32.20 1.61 -8.10
CA LYS A 198 33.35 0.70 -7.93
C LYS A 198 32.96 -0.75 -7.68
N GLN A 199 31.73 -0.97 -7.18
CA GLN A 199 31.20 -2.28 -6.86
C GLN A 199 29.82 -2.44 -7.49
N ILE A 200 29.57 -3.61 -8.07
CA ILE A 200 28.25 -4.02 -8.54
C ILE A 200 27.85 -5.32 -7.88
N LEU A 201 26.55 -5.56 -7.79
CA LEU A 201 25.96 -6.79 -7.32
C LEU A 201 25.44 -7.59 -8.51
N VAL A 202 25.84 -8.84 -8.64
CA VAL A 202 25.31 -9.79 -9.62
C VAL A 202 24.39 -10.76 -8.87
N GLU A 203 23.12 -10.80 -9.24
CA GLU A 203 22.09 -11.57 -8.53
C GLU A 203 21.35 -12.52 -9.48
N GLU A 204 20.79 -13.62 -8.94
CA GLU A 204 19.83 -14.42 -9.68
C GLU A 204 18.60 -13.57 -10.07
N SER A 205 18.09 -13.78 -11.28
CA SER A 205 16.87 -13.10 -11.71
C SER A 205 15.65 -13.90 -11.28
N LEU A 206 14.80 -13.25 -10.49
CA LEU A 206 13.51 -13.79 -10.03
C LEU A 206 12.35 -13.21 -10.85
N LYS A 207 12.64 -12.63 -12.03
CA LYS A 207 11.62 -12.05 -12.91
C LYS A 207 10.53 -13.08 -13.22
N GLY A 208 9.28 -12.68 -13.00
CA GLY A 208 8.13 -13.53 -13.27
C GLY A 208 7.66 -14.36 -12.06
N TRP A 209 8.41 -14.38 -10.96
CA TRP A 209 7.92 -14.96 -9.71
C TRP A 209 6.83 -14.07 -9.12
N LYS A 210 5.95 -14.63 -8.29
CA LYS A 210 4.96 -13.85 -7.54
C LYS A 210 5.68 -13.00 -6.50
N GLU A 211 5.16 -11.81 -6.25
CA GLU A 211 5.59 -10.98 -5.13
C GLU A 211 4.51 -10.99 -4.05
N ILE A 212 4.88 -11.50 -2.87
CA ILE A 212 4.00 -11.66 -1.71
C ILE A 212 4.56 -10.86 -0.55
N GLU A 213 3.70 -10.11 0.12
CA GLU A 213 4.09 -9.27 1.26
C GLU A 213 3.27 -9.59 2.50
N PHE A 214 3.90 -9.44 3.66
CA PHE A 214 3.22 -9.50 4.95
C PHE A 214 3.58 -8.29 5.79
N GLU A 215 2.57 -7.69 6.40
CA GLU A 215 2.76 -6.78 7.53
C GLU A 215 2.76 -7.61 8.80
N VAL A 216 3.81 -7.46 9.59
CA VAL A 216 4.05 -8.25 10.81
C VAL A 216 4.18 -7.31 11.99
N ILE A 217 3.55 -7.66 13.10
CA ILE A 217 3.71 -6.97 14.38
C ILE A 217 4.33 -7.91 15.41
N ARG A 218 5.28 -7.40 16.20
CA ARG A 218 5.91 -8.15 17.29
C ARG A 218 6.21 -7.25 18.47
N ASP A 219 5.89 -7.71 19.69
CA ASP A 219 6.25 -7.03 20.94
C ASP A 219 7.52 -7.61 21.59
N ALA A 220 7.94 -7.00 22.69
CA ALA A 220 9.15 -7.42 23.41
C ALA A 220 9.01 -8.78 24.14
N ASN A 221 7.77 -9.25 24.37
CA ASN A 221 7.47 -10.56 24.97
C ASN A 221 7.30 -11.68 23.94
N ASP A 222 7.63 -11.39 22.67
CA ASP A 222 7.58 -12.33 21.55
C ASP A 222 6.17 -12.72 21.08
N HIS A 223 5.13 -11.96 21.43
CA HIS A 223 3.87 -12.05 20.72
C HIS A 223 4.09 -11.52 19.30
N CYS A 224 3.91 -12.39 18.30
CA CYS A 224 4.25 -12.10 16.91
C CYS A 224 3.25 -12.76 15.97
N PHE A 225 2.69 -11.98 15.03
CA PHE A 225 1.81 -12.50 14.00
C PHE A 225 1.77 -11.60 12.76
N THR A 226 1.27 -12.15 11.65
CA THR A 226 1.03 -11.40 10.42
C THR A 226 -0.33 -10.70 10.50
N VAL A 227 -0.33 -9.39 10.33
CA VAL A 227 -1.55 -8.56 10.37
C VAL A 227 -2.28 -8.60 9.04
N ALA A 228 -1.54 -8.59 7.94
CA ALA A 228 -2.10 -8.65 6.59
C ALA A 228 -1.20 -9.47 5.68
N SER A 229 -1.81 -10.17 4.73
CA SER A 229 -1.16 -10.76 3.57
C SER A 229 -1.55 -9.99 2.32
N MET A 230 -0.58 -9.68 1.47
CA MET A 230 -0.79 -8.91 0.25
C MET A 230 -0.08 -9.59 -0.91
N GLU A 231 -0.68 -9.51 -2.08
CA GLU A 231 -0.15 -10.09 -3.31
C GLU A 231 -0.13 -9.05 -4.41
N ASN A 232 1.01 -8.92 -5.08
CA ASN A 232 1.13 -8.07 -6.24
C ASN A 232 0.47 -8.74 -7.45
N PHE A 233 -0.38 -8.00 -8.15
CA PHE A 233 -0.93 -8.40 -9.43
C PHE A 233 0.16 -8.55 -10.49
N ASP A 234 1.13 -7.64 -10.46
CA ASP A 234 2.29 -7.69 -11.33
C ASP A 234 3.35 -8.62 -10.74
N PRO A 235 3.99 -9.46 -11.58
CA PRO A 235 5.08 -10.31 -11.11
C PRO A 235 6.30 -9.50 -10.71
N LEU A 236 7.23 -10.13 -10.00
CA LEU A 236 8.50 -9.53 -9.60
C LEU A 236 9.26 -8.96 -10.80
N GLY A 237 9.82 -7.78 -10.63
CA GLY A 237 10.49 -6.97 -11.66
C GLY A 237 9.84 -5.59 -11.83
N ILE A 238 8.62 -5.43 -11.32
CA ILE A 238 7.93 -4.14 -11.16
C ILE A 238 7.92 -3.82 -9.66
N HIS A 239 8.34 -2.61 -9.30
CA HIS A 239 8.35 -2.16 -7.90
C HIS A 239 6.94 -2.26 -7.29
N THR A 240 6.83 -2.73 -6.04
CA THR A 240 5.51 -2.88 -5.38
C THR A 240 4.70 -1.58 -5.34
N GLY A 241 5.36 -0.42 -5.26
CA GLY A 241 4.72 0.89 -5.37
C GLY A 241 4.12 1.19 -6.76
N GLU A 242 4.55 0.47 -7.80
CA GLU A 242 4.07 0.58 -9.18
C GLU A 242 3.05 -0.52 -9.53
N SER A 243 2.86 -1.49 -8.64
CA SER A 243 1.98 -2.63 -8.85
C SER A 243 0.58 -2.40 -8.29
N ILE A 244 -0.40 -3.02 -8.92
CA ILE A 244 -1.70 -3.27 -8.31
C ILE A 244 -1.49 -4.34 -7.23
N VAL A 245 -1.99 -4.10 -6.01
CA VAL A 245 -1.83 -5.02 -4.88
C VAL A 245 -3.20 -5.42 -4.37
N VAL A 246 -3.39 -6.69 -4.09
CA VAL A 246 -4.63 -7.22 -3.51
C VAL A 246 -4.38 -7.77 -2.11
N ALA A 247 -5.37 -7.68 -1.25
CA ALA A 247 -5.38 -8.29 0.08
C ALA A 247 -6.79 -8.82 0.40
N PRO A 248 -6.88 -10.01 1.05
CA PRO A 248 -5.80 -10.96 1.29
C PRO A 248 -5.23 -11.54 -0.02
N THR A 249 -4.14 -12.30 0.05
CA THR A 249 -3.60 -13.05 -1.10
C THR A 249 -4.68 -13.90 -1.76
N CYS A 250 -4.73 -13.90 -3.10
CA CYS A 250 -5.81 -14.52 -3.86
C CYS A 250 -5.38 -15.77 -4.64
N SER A 251 -4.12 -15.87 -5.02
CA SER A 251 -3.60 -16.94 -5.87
C SER A 251 -2.77 -17.99 -5.12
N LEU A 252 -2.60 -17.83 -3.80
CA LEU A 252 -1.96 -18.82 -2.93
C LEU A 252 -2.98 -19.80 -2.36
N ASP A 253 -2.58 -21.04 -2.22
CA ASP A 253 -3.34 -22.01 -1.43
C ASP A 253 -3.06 -21.87 0.08
N ASP A 254 -3.85 -22.54 0.91
CA ASP A 254 -3.74 -22.47 2.38
C ASP A 254 -2.38 -22.96 2.90
N LYS A 255 -1.75 -23.93 2.23
CA LYS A 255 -0.44 -24.47 2.59
C LYS A 255 0.67 -23.45 2.30
N GLU A 256 0.64 -22.86 1.10
CA GLU A 256 1.58 -21.84 0.68
C GLU A 256 1.49 -20.60 1.59
N LEU A 257 0.27 -20.12 1.84
CA LEU A 257 0.02 -18.98 2.73
C LEU A 257 0.56 -19.24 4.14
N LYS A 258 0.22 -20.38 4.73
CA LYS A 258 0.67 -20.77 6.07
C LYS A 258 2.19 -20.88 6.15
N MET A 259 2.83 -21.49 5.16
CA MET A 259 4.29 -21.60 5.09
C MET A 259 4.94 -20.20 5.11
N LEU A 260 4.49 -19.27 4.28
CA LEU A 260 5.06 -17.92 4.23
C LEU A 260 4.79 -17.12 5.50
N GLN A 261 3.65 -17.30 6.16
CA GLN A 261 3.35 -16.70 7.46
C GLN A 261 4.29 -17.22 8.58
N GLU A 262 4.54 -18.53 8.62
CA GLU A 262 5.47 -19.14 9.57
C GLU A 262 6.91 -18.66 9.34
N LEU A 263 7.35 -18.58 8.08
CA LEU A 263 8.64 -18.02 7.71
C LEU A 263 8.76 -16.54 8.11
N SER A 264 7.70 -15.75 7.93
CA SER A 264 7.69 -14.33 8.29
C SER A 264 7.90 -14.15 9.80
N THR A 265 7.13 -14.84 10.63
CA THR A 265 7.28 -14.74 12.09
C THR A 265 8.65 -15.26 12.57
N LYS A 266 9.16 -16.33 11.96
CA LYS A 266 10.52 -16.85 12.22
C LYS A 266 11.58 -15.80 11.90
N CYS A 267 11.49 -15.16 10.75
CA CYS A 267 12.41 -14.12 10.32
C CYS A 267 12.44 -12.92 11.27
N ILE A 268 11.26 -12.38 11.58
CA ILE A 268 11.11 -11.17 12.41
C ILE A 268 11.61 -11.40 13.85
N ARG A 269 11.36 -12.59 14.41
CA ARG A 269 11.93 -13.01 15.70
C ARG A 269 13.45 -13.03 15.68
N HIS A 270 14.02 -13.64 14.65
CA HIS A 270 15.47 -13.77 14.51
C HIS A 270 16.20 -12.44 14.33
N LEU A 271 15.61 -11.53 13.56
CA LEU A 271 16.14 -10.17 13.37
C LEU A 271 15.99 -9.29 14.61
N GLY A 272 15.19 -9.70 15.60
CA GLY A 272 14.99 -8.96 16.84
C GLY A 272 14.14 -7.69 16.68
N ILE A 273 13.26 -7.65 15.69
CA ILE A 273 12.37 -6.50 15.44
C ILE A 273 11.32 -6.43 16.56
N VAL A 274 11.11 -5.22 17.09
CA VAL A 274 10.09 -4.90 18.08
C VAL A 274 9.25 -3.72 17.57
N GLY A 275 8.03 -4.00 17.17
CA GLY A 275 7.14 -3.06 16.49
C GLY A 275 6.58 -3.68 15.23
N GLU A 276 6.31 -2.85 14.26
CA GLU A 276 5.77 -3.23 12.96
C GLU A 276 6.89 -3.32 11.92
N CYS A 277 6.74 -4.22 10.97
CA CYS A 277 7.62 -4.35 9.82
C CYS A 277 6.93 -5.02 8.63
N ASN A 278 7.43 -4.71 7.44
CA ASN A 278 7.04 -5.35 6.20
C ASN A 278 8.09 -6.39 5.79
N ILE A 279 7.66 -7.57 5.35
CA ILE A 279 8.51 -8.59 4.75
C ILE A 279 8.01 -8.94 3.35
N GLN A 280 8.91 -9.00 2.37
CA GLN A 280 8.59 -9.25 0.96
C GLN A 280 9.27 -10.52 0.47
N TYR A 281 8.50 -11.33 -0.26
CA TYR A 281 8.93 -12.58 -0.86
C TYR A 281 8.79 -12.56 -2.37
N ALA A 282 9.78 -13.13 -3.06
CA ALA A 282 9.56 -13.75 -4.35
C ALA A 282 9.12 -15.19 -4.11
N PHE A 283 8.05 -15.62 -4.74
CA PHE A 283 7.47 -16.95 -4.56
C PHE A 283 7.16 -17.63 -5.90
N ASN A 284 7.55 -18.89 -6.02
CA ASN A 284 7.26 -19.74 -7.18
C ASN A 284 6.33 -20.88 -6.77
N SER A 285 5.05 -20.78 -7.12
CA SER A 285 4.04 -21.78 -6.79
C SER A 285 4.25 -23.12 -7.49
N ASP A 286 4.97 -23.18 -8.63
CA ASP A 286 5.23 -24.45 -9.33
C ASP A 286 6.17 -25.37 -8.55
N THR A 287 6.99 -24.79 -7.68
CA THR A 287 8.05 -25.50 -6.94
C THR A 287 7.97 -25.33 -5.42
N ASP A 288 7.02 -24.57 -4.90
CA ASP A 288 6.94 -24.12 -3.49
C ASP A 288 8.25 -23.43 -3.04
N ASP A 289 9.01 -22.82 -3.97
CA ASP A 289 10.29 -22.18 -3.66
C ASP A 289 10.11 -20.67 -3.42
N TYR A 290 10.93 -20.12 -2.54
CA TYR A 290 10.83 -18.71 -2.14
C TYR A 290 12.21 -18.05 -1.98
N ARG A 291 12.22 -16.73 -2.07
CA ARG A 291 13.33 -15.87 -1.64
C ARG A 291 12.79 -14.72 -0.81
N VAL A 292 13.40 -14.43 0.33
CA VAL A 292 13.14 -13.18 1.05
C VAL A 292 13.88 -12.07 0.32
N ILE A 293 13.11 -11.10 -0.19
CA ILE A 293 13.66 -9.97 -0.96
C ILE A 293 14.19 -8.89 -0.02
N GLU A 294 13.33 -8.47 0.91
CA GLU A 294 13.67 -7.45 1.90
C GLU A 294 12.77 -7.50 3.13
N VAL A 295 13.25 -6.90 4.20
CA VAL A 295 12.48 -6.61 5.40
C VAL A 295 12.65 -5.13 5.71
N ASN A 296 11.55 -4.42 5.86
CA ASN A 296 11.53 -3.00 6.22
C ASN A 296 11.11 -2.86 7.69
N ALA A 297 12.07 -2.60 8.58
CA ALA A 297 11.83 -2.48 10.03
C ALA A 297 11.26 -1.10 10.40
N ARG A 298 10.25 -0.64 9.68
CA ARG A 298 9.60 0.66 9.84
C ARG A 298 8.22 0.65 9.19
N LEU A 299 7.37 1.55 9.63
CA LEU A 299 6.12 1.82 8.93
C LEU A 299 6.38 2.28 7.50
N SER A 300 5.48 1.93 6.61
CA SER A 300 5.61 2.13 5.18
C SER A 300 4.24 2.44 4.55
N ARG A 301 4.22 2.61 3.24
CA ARG A 301 2.98 2.78 2.48
C ARG A 301 2.09 1.53 2.61
N SER A 302 2.67 0.34 2.54
CA SER A 302 1.93 -0.91 2.73
C SER A 302 1.37 -1.06 4.15
N SER A 303 2.03 -0.54 5.18
CA SER A 303 1.50 -0.52 6.55
C SER A 303 0.26 0.38 6.67
N ALA A 304 0.25 1.53 5.99
CA ALA A 304 -0.93 2.40 5.92
C ALA A 304 -2.09 1.69 5.21
N LEU A 305 -1.81 1.06 4.07
CA LEU A 305 -2.77 0.23 3.35
C LEU A 305 -3.33 -0.88 4.24
N ALA A 306 -2.48 -1.68 4.87
CA ALA A 306 -2.88 -2.80 5.72
C ALA A 306 -3.75 -2.33 6.90
N SER A 307 -3.43 -1.19 7.51
CA SER A 307 -4.24 -0.61 8.59
C SER A 307 -5.66 -0.27 8.14
N LYS A 308 -5.79 0.36 6.97
CA LYS A 308 -7.11 0.73 6.41
C LYS A 308 -7.86 -0.49 5.91
N ALA A 309 -7.13 -1.45 5.35
CA ALA A 309 -7.64 -2.71 4.84
C ALA A 309 -8.27 -3.58 5.93
N THR A 310 -7.60 -3.72 7.03
CA THR A 310 -7.98 -4.63 8.13
C THR A 310 -8.76 -3.95 9.25
N GLY A 311 -8.72 -2.61 9.32
CA GLY A 311 -9.19 -1.88 10.49
C GLY A 311 -8.26 -2.01 11.72
N TYR A 312 -7.13 -2.71 11.58
CA TYR A 312 -6.12 -2.85 12.65
C TYR A 312 -5.16 -1.65 12.62
N PRO A 313 -5.10 -0.80 13.65
CA PRO A 313 -4.34 0.45 13.60
C PRO A 313 -2.85 0.22 13.87
N LEU A 314 -2.14 -0.32 12.88
CA LEU A 314 -0.74 -0.74 12.96
C LEU A 314 0.19 0.32 13.56
N ALA A 315 0.10 1.56 13.09
CA ALA A 315 1.00 2.63 13.54
C ALA A 315 0.78 2.97 15.02
N PHE A 316 -0.47 3.01 15.48
CA PHE A 316 -0.78 3.26 16.89
C PHE A 316 -0.31 2.10 17.77
N VAL A 317 -0.59 0.85 17.35
CA VAL A 317 -0.14 -0.34 18.10
C VAL A 317 1.39 -0.41 18.15
N ALA A 318 2.07 -0.15 17.02
CA ALA A 318 3.53 -0.10 16.97
C ALA A 318 4.12 0.97 17.93
N ALA A 319 3.46 2.12 18.05
CA ALA A 319 3.87 3.16 18.99
C ALA A 319 3.71 2.70 20.45
N LYS A 320 2.59 2.07 20.80
CA LYS A 320 2.39 1.48 22.13
C LYS A 320 3.41 0.39 22.44
N VAL A 321 3.70 -0.48 21.47
CA VAL A 321 4.76 -1.50 21.61
C VAL A 321 6.14 -0.86 21.82
N ALA A 322 6.45 0.22 21.09
CA ALA A 322 7.69 0.97 21.29
C ALA A 322 7.81 1.59 22.69
N LEU A 323 6.68 1.92 23.33
CA LEU A 323 6.63 2.40 24.71
C LEU A 323 6.75 1.27 25.76
N GLY A 324 6.82 0.01 25.33
CA GLY A 324 7.01 -1.16 26.20
C GLY A 324 5.74 -1.94 26.53
N TYR A 325 4.60 -1.60 25.92
CA TYR A 325 3.39 -2.41 26.04
C TYR A 325 3.52 -3.70 25.25
N THR A 326 2.93 -4.77 25.77
CA THR A 326 2.74 -6.01 25.03
C THR A 326 1.40 -6.01 24.30
N LEU A 327 1.27 -6.79 23.22
CA LEU A 327 0.08 -6.79 22.37
C LEU A 327 -1.20 -7.16 23.15
N ASP A 328 -1.09 -8.03 24.14
CA ASP A 328 -2.20 -8.41 25.02
C ASP A 328 -2.59 -7.33 26.03
N GLN A 329 -1.70 -6.38 26.32
CA GLN A 329 -1.97 -5.22 27.19
C GLN A 329 -2.61 -4.04 26.45
N ILE A 330 -2.49 -3.99 25.11
CA ILE A 330 -3.09 -2.94 24.29
C ILE A 330 -4.55 -3.32 24.05
N GLY A 331 -5.46 -2.76 24.83
CA GLY A 331 -6.90 -3.04 24.79
C GLY A 331 -7.69 -2.14 23.85
N GLU A 332 -8.92 -2.57 23.53
CA GLU A 332 -10.04 -1.82 22.92
C GLU A 332 -9.76 -1.05 21.62
N MET A 333 -9.01 -1.63 20.72
CA MET A 333 -8.74 -1.00 19.42
C MET A 333 -9.56 -1.60 18.29
N GLY A 334 -10.88 -1.60 18.45
CA GLY A 334 -11.79 -2.20 17.47
C GLY A 334 -12.02 -3.70 17.66
N THR A 335 -11.32 -4.33 18.60
CA THR A 335 -11.55 -5.72 19.06
C THR A 335 -11.82 -5.74 20.56
N PRO A 336 -12.72 -6.61 21.08
CA PRO A 336 -13.13 -6.59 22.49
C PRO A 336 -12.05 -6.95 23.51
N ASN A 337 -10.92 -7.51 23.11
CA ASN A 337 -10.04 -8.20 24.04
C ASN A 337 -8.58 -7.80 24.04
N SER A 338 -7.96 -7.45 22.92
CA SER A 338 -6.56 -6.98 22.85
C SER A 338 -6.11 -6.72 21.41
N ALA A 339 -4.94 -6.08 21.24
CA ALA A 339 -4.28 -5.98 19.94
C ALA A 339 -3.62 -7.30 19.47
N TYR A 340 -3.64 -8.35 20.30
CA TYR A 340 -3.09 -9.66 19.95
C TYR A 340 -4.15 -10.56 19.28
N VAL A 341 -4.71 -10.07 18.18
CA VAL A 341 -5.67 -10.79 17.35
C VAL A 341 -5.33 -10.59 15.88
N ALA A 342 -5.02 -11.68 15.17
CA ALA A 342 -4.76 -11.64 13.74
C ALA A 342 -6.05 -11.31 12.97
N PRO A 343 -6.05 -10.27 12.10
CA PRO A 343 -7.21 -9.93 11.29
C PRO A 343 -7.65 -11.06 10.36
N GLN A 344 -8.97 -11.19 10.20
CA GLN A 344 -9.60 -12.10 9.25
C GLN A 344 -10.60 -11.31 8.41
N LEU A 345 -10.44 -11.34 7.10
CA LEU A 345 -11.24 -10.54 6.18
C LEU A 345 -12.25 -11.42 5.44
N ASP A 346 -13.50 -10.94 5.32
CA ASP A 346 -14.56 -11.53 4.50
C ASP A 346 -14.83 -10.72 3.22
N TYR A 347 -13.91 -9.84 2.86
CA TYR A 347 -13.90 -8.96 1.68
C TYR A 347 -12.50 -8.93 1.07
N TYR A 348 -12.42 -8.37 -0.13
CA TYR A 348 -11.16 -8.15 -0.85
C TYR A 348 -10.88 -6.68 -0.99
N ILE A 349 -9.60 -6.37 -1.10
CA ILE A 349 -9.09 -5.01 -1.27
C ILE A 349 -8.18 -4.97 -2.48
N CYS A 350 -8.23 -3.88 -3.21
CA CYS A 350 -7.31 -3.59 -4.31
C CYS A 350 -6.71 -2.20 -4.14
N LYS A 351 -5.38 -2.13 -4.04
CA LYS A 351 -4.60 -0.90 -4.13
C LYS A 351 -4.19 -0.71 -5.58
N ILE A 352 -4.44 0.48 -6.14
CA ILE A 352 -4.00 0.83 -7.48
C ILE A 352 -3.17 2.12 -7.40
N PRO A 353 -1.94 2.12 -7.95
CA PRO A 353 -1.10 3.31 -7.99
C PRO A 353 -1.67 4.38 -8.94
N ARG A 354 -1.36 5.63 -8.62
CA ARG A 354 -1.60 6.75 -9.52
C ARG A 354 -0.28 7.28 -10.06
N TRP A 355 -0.22 7.43 -11.38
CA TRP A 355 0.90 8.07 -12.09
C TRP A 355 0.46 9.39 -12.71
N ASP A 356 1.37 10.35 -12.74
CA ASP A 356 1.19 11.63 -13.43
C ASP A 356 2.29 11.84 -14.51
N LEU A 357 2.74 10.75 -15.12
CA LEU A 357 3.87 10.73 -16.07
C LEU A 357 3.62 11.61 -17.30
N THR A 358 2.37 11.75 -17.72
CA THR A 358 1.98 12.59 -18.85
C THR A 358 2.17 14.08 -18.62
N LYS A 359 2.37 14.52 -17.37
CA LYS A 359 2.66 15.92 -17.04
C LYS A 359 4.08 16.36 -17.39
N PHE A 360 4.97 15.41 -17.66
CA PHE A 360 6.39 15.66 -17.90
C PHE A 360 6.78 15.24 -19.32
N ALA A 361 7.29 16.17 -20.10
CA ALA A 361 7.83 15.86 -21.43
C ALA A 361 9.12 15.04 -21.29
N GLY A 362 9.26 14.01 -22.12
CA GLY A 362 10.47 13.18 -22.21
C GLY A 362 10.64 12.13 -21.10
N VAL A 363 9.68 12.00 -20.18
CA VAL A 363 9.70 10.92 -19.18
C VAL A 363 9.16 9.63 -19.81
N SER A 364 9.89 8.53 -19.63
CA SER A 364 9.41 7.20 -20.02
C SER A 364 8.19 6.81 -19.19
N ARG A 365 7.15 6.33 -19.86
CA ARG A 365 5.94 5.78 -19.26
C ARG A 365 6.10 4.32 -18.83
N GLU A 366 7.18 3.66 -19.19
CA GLU A 366 7.45 2.29 -18.80
C GLU A 366 7.61 2.19 -17.28
N ILE A 367 6.90 1.24 -16.69
CA ILE A 367 6.99 0.91 -15.26
C ILE A 367 7.95 -0.25 -15.04
N GLY A 368 8.65 -0.26 -13.93
CA GLY A 368 9.68 -1.26 -13.62
C GLY A 368 10.12 -1.21 -12.17
N SER A 369 11.39 -1.47 -11.92
CA SER A 369 11.94 -1.56 -10.56
C SER A 369 12.09 -0.21 -9.84
N SER A 370 11.94 0.92 -10.53
CA SER A 370 12.02 2.25 -9.91
C SER A 370 10.63 2.85 -9.71
N MET A 371 10.41 3.44 -8.54
CA MET A 371 9.14 4.04 -8.18
C MET A 371 8.91 5.37 -8.88
N LYS A 372 7.77 5.52 -9.58
CA LYS A 372 7.33 6.72 -10.29
C LYS A 372 5.94 7.19 -9.88
N SER A 373 5.16 6.32 -9.21
CA SER A 373 3.83 6.63 -8.73
C SER A 373 3.85 7.74 -7.68
N VAL A 374 2.82 8.58 -7.68
CA VAL A 374 2.71 9.77 -6.81
C VAL A 374 1.65 9.64 -5.73
N GLY A 375 0.78 8.65 -5.84
CA GLY A 375 -0.30 8.36 -4.90
C GLY A 375 -0.93 7.02 -5.21
N GLU A 376 -1.93 6.66 -4.42
CA GLU A 376 -2.65 5.40 -4.57
C GLU A 376 -4.09 5.51 -4.10
N ILE A 377 -4.89 4.54 -4.51
CA ILE A 377 -6.27 4.35 -4.04
C ILE A 377 -6.39 2.96 -3.41
N MET A 378 -7.42 2.80 -2.58
CA MET A 378 -7.86 1.50 -2.10
C MET A 378 -9.34 1.30 -2.39
N SER A 379 -9.68 0.24 -3.10
CA SER A 379 -11.05 -0.18 -3.33
C SER A 379 -11.37 -1.43 -2.52
N ILE A 380 -12.62 -1.58 -2.10
CA ILE A 380 -13.10 -2.66 -1.25
C ILE A 380 -14.35 -3.27 -1.86
N GLY A 381 -14.47 -4.59 -1.85
CA GLY A 381 -15.61 -5.32 -2.38
C GLY A 381 -15.57 -6.80 -2.03
N ARG A 382 -16.46 -7.57 -2.64
CA ARG A 382 -16.63 -8.99 -2.34
C ARG A 382 -16.08 -9.94 -3.41
N SER A 383 -15.56 -9.38 -4.51
CA SER A 383 -14.87 -10.13 -5.56
C SER A 383 -13.76 -9.29 -6.18
N PHE A 384 -12.80 -9.95 -6.83
CA PHE A 384 -11.72 -9.27 -7.55
C PHE A 384 -12.29 -8.41 -8.70
N GLU A 385 -13.30 -8.89 -9.40
CA GLU A 385 -13.96 -8.17 -10.48
C GLU A 385 -14.56 -6.84 -9.98
N GLU A 386 -15.22 -6.86 -8.82
CA GLU A 386 -15.78 -5.64 -8.22
C GLU A 386 -14.69 -4.64 -7.86
N ILE A 387 -13.64 -5.08 -7.15
CA ILE A 387 -12.62 -4.17 -6.62
C ILE A 387 -11.73 -3.57 -7.71
N ILE A 388 -11.39 -4.31 -8.77
CA ILE A 388 -10.58 -3.80 -9.87
C ILE A 388 -11.36 -2.74 -10.68
N GLN A 389 -12.63 -2.98 -10.99
CA GLN A 389 -13.48 -2.02 -11.69
C GLN A 389 -13.67 -0.73 -10.88
N LYS A 390 -14.01 -0.87 -9.62
CA LYS A 390 -14.16 0.23 -8.67
C LYS A 390 -12.87 1.03 -8.53
N GLY A 391 -11.76 0.34 -8.33
CA GLY A 391 -10.43 0.95 -8.14
C GLY A 391 -9.98 1.76 -9.36
N LEU A 392 -10.17 1.24 -10.56
CA LEU A 392 -9.79 1.94 -11.79
C LEU A 392 -10.58 3.24 -12.00
N ARG A 393 -11.85 3.31 -11.55
CA ARG A 393 -12.60 4.57 -11.54
C ARG A 393 -12.07 5.57 -10.52
N MET A 394 -11.61 5.09 -9.35
CA MET A 394 -11.11 5.92 -8.25
C MET A 394 -9.80 6.65 -8.57
N ILE A 395 -8.97 6.14 -9.50
CA ILE A 395 -7.69 6.77 -9.86
C ILE A 395 -7.88 8.24 -10.31
N GLY A 396 -9.06 8.56 -10.87
CA GLY A 396 -9.40 9.93 -11.25
C GLY A 396 -8.67 10.43 -12.50
N GLN A 397 -8.40 9.52 -13.45
CA GLN A 397 -7.79 9.81 -14.76
C GLN A 397 -8.78 9.68 -15.92
N GLY A 398 -10.08 9.72 -15.63
CA GLY A 398 -11.14 9.65 -16.65
C GLY A 398 -11.52 8.23 -17.07
N MET A 399 -10.97 7.20 -16.43
CA MET A 399 -11.29 5.81 -16.73
C MET A 399 -12.60 5.38 -16.09
N HIS A 400 -13.33 4.49 -16.77
CA HIS A 400 -14.68 4.05 -16.38
C HIS A 400 -14.70 2.72 -15.65
N GLY A 401 -13.57 2.05 -15.53
CA GLY A 401 -13.34 0.72 -14.99
C GLY A 401 -12.36 -0.05 -15.84
N PHE A 402 -12.38 -1.37 -15.80
CA PHE A 402 -11.49 -2.21 -16.59
C PHE A 402 -11.82 -2.17 -18.10
N VAL A 403 -13.10 -2.07 -18.44
CA VAL A 403 -13.60 -2.01 -19.82
C VAL A 403 -14.40 -0.71 -20.07
N GLY A 404 -14.55 -0.33 -21.34
CA GLY A 404 -15.30 0.86 -21.76
C GLY A 404 -14.48 2.14 -21.80
N ASN A 405 -13.17 2.03 -22.01
CA ASN A 405 -12.20 3.12 -22.12
C ASN A 405 -11.77 3.31 -23.59
N ASP A 406 -12.71 3.62 -24.48
CA ASP A 406 -12.51 3.61 -25.93
C ASP A 406 -11.51 4.67 -26.45
N ASP A 407 -11.15 5.65 -25.61
CA ASP A 407 -10.13 6.65 -25.91
C ASP A 407 -8.68 6.10 -25.75
N VAL A 408 -8.53 4.90 -25.17
CA VAL A 408 -7.25 4.22 -25.00
C VAL A 408 -7.18 3.07 -25.97
N HIS A 409 -6.25 3.16 -26.92
CA HIS A 409 -6.03 2.15 -27.95
C HIS A 409 -4.54 1.87 -28.13
N PHE A 410 -4.18 0.60 -28.29
CA PHE A 410 -2.81 0.14 -28.45
C PHE A 410 -2.64 -0.50 -29.84
N GLU A 411 -1.63 -0.05 -30.59
CA GLU A 411 -1.29 -0.58 -31.90
C GLU A 411 -0.49 -1.90 -31.81
N ASP A 412 0.36 -2.01 -30.78
CA ASP A 412 1.23 -3.17 -30.53
C ASP A 412 0.99 -3.72 -29.13
N LEU A 413 0.01 -4.62 -29.01
CA LEU A 413 -0.38 -5.24 -27.75
C LEU A 413 0.72 -6.14 -27.17
N ASP A 414 1.45 -6.87 -27.99
CA ASP A 414 2.52 -7.75 -27.54
C ASP A 414 3.62 -6.94 -26.85
N LYS A 415 3.96 -5.79 -27.43
CA LYS A 415 4.93 -4.88 -26.83
C LYS A 415 4.42 -4.28 -25.52
N GLU A 416 3.19 -3.76 -25.50
CA GLU A 416 2.62 -3.12 -24.31
C GLU A 416 2.47 -4.11 -23.14
N LEU A 417 2.10 -5.36 -23.41
CA LEU A 417 1.97 -6.41 -22.43
C LEU A 417 3.33 -6.86 -21.87
N SER A 418 4.37 -6.96 -22.72
CA SER A 418 5.70 -7.41 -22.32
C SER A 418 6.59 -6.30 -21.73
N HIS A 419 6.33 -5.03 -22.11
CA HIS A 419 7.04 -3.84 -21.62
C HIS A 419 6.01 -2.85 -21.04
N PRO A 420 5.54 -3.10 -19.80
CA PRO A 420 4.37 -2.44 -19.26
C PRO A 420 4.59 -0.95 -19.04
N THR A 421 3.56 -0.18 -19.39
CA THR A 421 3.42 1.22 -19.03
C THR A 421 2.38 1.40 -17.92
N ASP A 422 2.17 2.63 -17.49
CA ASP A 422 1.07 3.02 -16.58
C ASP A 422 -0.34 2.72 -17.13
N LEU A 423 -0.45 2.29 -18.40
CA LEU A 423 -1.71 1.92 -19.06
C LEU A 423 -1.86 0.41 -19.30
N ARG A 424 -0.92 -0.43 -18.87
CA ARG A 424 -0.94 -1.88 -19.16
C ARG A 424 -2.26 -2.56 -18.80
N VAL A 425 -2.91 -2.15 -17.69
CA VAL A 425 -4.18 -2.74 -17.28
C VAL A 425 -5.27 -2.60 -18.36
N PHE A 426 -5.25 -1.51 -19.13
CA PHE A 426 -6.19 -1.29 -20.23
C PHE A 426 -5.77 -2.03 -21.50
N ALA A 427 -4.47 -2.28 -21.69
CA ALA A 427 -3.97 -3.16 -22.75
C ALA A 427 -4.40 -4.62 -22.52
N LEU A 428 -4.49 -5.08 -21.27
CA LEU A 428 -5.07 -6.38 -20.92
C LEU A 428 -6.53 -6.48 -21.38
N ALA A 429 -7.32 -5.42 -21.13
CA ALA A 429 -8.72 -5.38 -21.56
C ALA A 429 -8.84 -5.47 -23.08
N GLN A 430 -8.09 -4.66 -23.83
CA GLN A 430 -8.09 -4.70 -25.28
C GLN A 430 -7.61 -6.06 -25.82
N ALA A 431 -6.54 -6.63 -25.28
CA ALA A 431 -6.06 -7.93 -25.70
C ALA A 431 -7.11 -9.04 -25.54
N MET A 432 -7.84 -9.03 -24.41
CA MET A 432 -8.94 -9.99 -24.18
C MET A 432 -10.13 -9.77 -25.14
N GLU A 433 -10.45 -8.50 -25.45
CA GLU A 433 -11.50 -8.14 -26.43
C GLU A 433 -11.10 -8.54 -27.85
N ASP A 434 -9.82 -8.41 -28.20
CA ASP A 434 -9.25 -8.81 -29.48
C ASP A 434 -9.00 -10.32 -29.61
N GLY A 435 -9.34 -11.10 -28.58
CA GLY A 435 -9.33 -12.56 -28.62
C GLY A 435 -8.02 -13.23 -28.18
N TYR A 436 -7.12 -12.51 -27.50
CA TYR A 436 -5.94 -13.14 -26.89
C TYR A 436 -6.40 -14.13 -25.81
N THR A 437 -5.76 -15.31 -25.78
CA THR A 437 -6.03 -16.30 -24.74
C THR A 437 -5.34 -15.93 -23.43
N ILE A 438 -5.82 -16.47 -22.31
CA ILE A 438 -5.21 -16.27 -20.99
C ILE A 438 -3.75 -16.75 -21.02
N GLU A 439 -3.48 -17.89 -21.67
CA GLU A 439 -2.13 -18.45 -21.81
C GLU A 439 -1.20 -17.48 -22.53
N ARG A 440 -1.65 -16.88 -23.66
CA ARG A 440 -0.85 -15.91 -24.41
C ARG A 440 -0.57 -14.67 -23.59
N ILE A 441 -1.56 -14.14 -22.87
CA ILE A 441 -1.39 -12.97 -22.01
C ILE A 441 -0.43 -13.31 -20.85
N HIS A 442 -0.57 -14.49 -20.24
CA HIS A 442 0.34 -14.96 -19.21
C HIS A 442 1.78 -15.11 -19.72
N GLU A 443 1.99 -15.66 -20.92
CA GLU A 443 3.33 -15.73 -21.53
C GLU A 443 4.01 -14.36 -21.63
N LEU A 444 3.26 -13.33 -22.03
CA LEU A 444 3.78 -11.99 -22.24
C LEU A 444 4.00 -11.23 -20.93
N THR A 445 3.08 -11.37 -19.98
CA THR A 445 3.02 -10.54 -18.76
C THR A 445 3.56 -11.22 -17.53
N LYS A 446 3.52 -12.54 -17.47
CA LYS A 446 3.73 -13.37 -16.29
C LYS A 446 2.72 -13.11 -15.15
N ILE A 447 1.65 -12.38 -15.42
CA ILE A 447 0.53 -12.21 -14.45
C ILE A 447 -0.12 -13.58 -14.23
N ASP A 448 -0.45 -13.89 -12.98
CA ASP A 448 -1.05 -15.18 -12.62
C ASP A 448 -2.37 -15.41 -13.38
N PRO A 449 -2.59 -16.62 -13.95
CA PRO A 449 -3.80 -16.97 -14.66
C PRO A 449 -5.09 -16.79 -13.84
N TRP A 450 -5.01 -16.87 -12.50
CA TRP A 450 -6.16 -16.61 -11.64
C TRP A 450 -6.70 -15.18 -11.85
N PHE A 451 -5.82 -14.17 -11.81
CA PHE A 451 -6.19 -12.78 -12.07
C PHE A 451 -6.72 -12.57 -13.49
N LEU A 452 -6.04 -13.16 -14.48
CA LEU A 452 -6.44 -13.04 -15.89
C LEU A 452 -7.82 -13.66 -16.12
N GLY A 453 -8.13 -14.78 -15.48
CA GLY A 453 -9.46 -15.40 -15.51
C GLY A 453 -10.55 -14.51 -14.95
N LYS A 454 -10.26 -13.80 -13.85
CA LYS A 454 -11.19 -12.84 -13.25
C LYS A 454 -11.44 -11.62 -14.14
N LEU A 455 -10.38 -11.09 -14.75
CA LEU A 455 -10.50 -10.00 -15.73
C LEU A 455 -11.30 -10.42 -16.96
N LYS A 456 -11.12 -11.66 -17.42
CA LYS A 456 -11.87 -12.21 -18.56
C LYS A 456 -13.38 -12.26 -18.28
N ASN A 457 -13.79 -12.55 -17.04
CA ASN A 457 -15.20 -12.50 -16.65
C ASN A 457 -15.84 -11.12 -16.90
N ILE A 458 -15.08 -10.04 -16.66
CA ILE A 458 -15.54 -8.67 -16.89
C ILE A 458 -15.74 -8.43 -18.39
N VAL A 459 -14.77 -8.86 -19.22
CA VAL A 459 -14.83 -8.69 -20.68
C VAL A 459 -16.01 -9.48 -21.26
N ASP A 460 -16.20 -10.72 -20.85
CA ASP A 460 -17.31 -11.56 -21.29
C ASP A 460 -18.67 -10.98 -20.89
N TYR A 461 -18.73 -10.39 -19.69
CA TYR A 461 -19.97 -9.78 -19.25
C TYR A 461 -20.29 -8.45 -19.97
N LYS A 462 -19.28 -7.67 -20.34
CA LYS A 462 -19.44 -6.51 -21.25
C LYS A 462 -20.09 -6.95 -22.55
N ALA A 463 -19.59 -8.03 -23.17
CA ALA A 463 -20.16 -8.54 -24.42
C ALA A 463 -21.63 -8.95 -24.25
N LYS A 464 -22.00 -9.56 -23.10
CA LYS A 464 -23.38 -9.90 -22.78
C LYS A 464 -24.25 -8.67 -22.63
N LEU A 465 -23.79 -7.60 -21.96
CA LEU A 465 -24.53 -6.34 -21.82
C LEU A 465 -24.70 -5.63 -23.17
N SER A 466 -23.71 -5.66 -24.03
CA SER A 466 -23.73 -5.05 -25.37
C SER A 466 -24.69 -5.72 -26.36
N ALA A 467 -25.28 -6.87 -25.98
CA ALA A 467 -26.32 -7.53 -26.77
C ALA A 467 -27.72 -6.92 -26.59
N TYR A 468 -27.90 -5.98 -25.66
CA TYR A 468 -29.17 -5.27 -25.43
C TYR A 468 -29.10 -3.88 -26.07
N ASP A 469 -30.20 -3.42 -26.63
CA ASP A 469 -30.35 -2.09 -27.24
C ASP A 469 -31.10 -1.10 -26.33
N LYS A 470 -31.73 -1.59 -25.25
CA LYS A 470 -32.50 -0.78 -24.31
C LYS A 470 -32.29 -1.26 -22.89
N VAL A 471 -32.28 -0.31 -21.95
CA VAL A 471 -32.10 -0.60 -20.52
C VAL A 471 -33.26 -1.41 -19.95
N GLU A 472 -34.50 -1.17 -20.47
CA GLU A 472 -35.70 -1.86 -20.04
C GLU A 472 -35.72 -3.34 -20.41
N ASP A 473 -35.01 -3.72 -21.48
CA ASP A 473 -34.94 -5.11 -21.98
C ASP A 473 -33.94 -5.98 -21.19
N ILE A 474 -33.10 -5.36 -20.33
CA ILE A 474 -32.16 -6.11 -19.51
C ILE A 474 -32.91 -6.84 -18.40
N PRO A 475 -32.81 -8.19 -18.31
CA PRO A 475 -33.39 -8.96 -17.21
C PRO A 475 -32.83 -8.51 -15.85
N ALA A 476 -33.65 -8.61 -14.80
CA ALA A 476 -33.25 -8.17 -13.46
C ALA A 476 -32.02 -8.91 -12.90
N ASP A 477 -31.90 -10.18 -13.18
CA ASP A 477 -30.75 -11.02 -12.80
C ASP A 477 -29.48 -10.58 -13.54
N VAL A 478 -29.57 -10.28 -14.83
CA VAL A 478 -28.44 -9.79 -15.64
C VAL A 478 -27.98 -8.42 -15.15
N LEU A 479 -28.91 -7.50 -14.86
CA LEU A 479 -28.56 -6.18 -14.35
C LEU A 479 -27.96 -6.27 -12.94
N ARG A 480 -28.47 -7.17 -12.08
CA ARG A 480 -27.94 -7.40 -10.74
C ARG A 480 -26.51 -7.93 -10.81
N GLU A 481 -26.27 -8.96 -11.63
CA GLU A 481 -24.94 -9.55 -11.79
C GLU A 481 -23.93 -8.54 -12.35
N ALA A 482 -24.33 -7.69 -13.29
CA ALA A 482 -23.47 -6.59 -13.75
C ALA A 482 -23.02 -5.69 -12.59
N LYS A 483 -23.95 -5.34 -11.68
CA LYS A 483 -23.62 -4.54 -10.49
C LYS A 483 -22.71 -5.30 -9.53
N VAL A 484 -22.90 -6.58 -9.34
CA VAL A 484 -22.05 -7.48 -8.51
C VAL A 484 -20.63 -7.56 -9.07
N LEU A 485 -20.47 -7.62 -10.40
CA LEU A 485 -19.17 -7.59 -11.08
C LEU A 485 -18.53 -6.18 -11.14
N GLY A 486 -19.12 -5.19 -10.50
CA GLY A 486 -18.55 -3.85 -10.36
C GLY A 486 -18.81 -2.89 -11.52
N PHE A 487 -19.65 -3.23 -12.49
CA PHE A 487 -20.06 -2.28 -13.55
C PHE A 487 -20.80 -1.09 -12.94
N SER A 488 -20.38 0.12 -13.28
CA SER A 488 -21.11 1.34 -12.93
C SER A 488 -22.37 1.52 -13.78
N ASP A 489 -23.31 2.33 -13.29
CA ASP A 489 -24.50 2.70 -14.08
C ASP A 489 -24.07 3.35 -15.41
N PHE A 490 -22.98 4.13 -15.39
CA PHE A 490 -22.39 4.74 -16.58
C PHE A 490 -21.87 3.71 -17.60
N GLN A 491 -21.10 2.69 -17.16
CA GLN A 491 -20.62 1.63 -18.05
C GLN A 491 -21.77 0.86 -18.70
N ILE A 492 -22.80 0.52 -17.92
CA ILE A 492 -23.98 -0.20 -18.42
C ILE A 492 -24.71 0.64 -19.47
N ALA A 493 -24.93 1.93 -19.19
CA ALA A 493 -25.55 2.85 -20.15
C ALA A 493 -24.74 2.92 -21.46
N ARG A 494 -23.41 3.00 -21.37
CA ARG A 494 -22.52 3.07 -22.53
C ARG A 494 -22.59 1.82 -23.40
N PHE A 495 -22.59 0.64 -22.78
CA PHE A 495 -22.59 -0.63 -23.52
C PHE A 495 -23.94 -0.93 -24.16
N VAL A 496 -25.04 -0.55 -23.51
CA VAL A 496 -26.40 -0.85 -23.98
C VAL A 496 -26.93 0.20 -24.97
N LEU A 497 -26.67 1.48 -24.71
CA LEU A 497 -27.25 2.56 -25.49
C LEU A 497 -26.28 3.16 -26.51
N ASN A 498 -24.97 2.86 -26.37
CA ASN A 498 -23.89 3.37 -27.21
C ASN A 498 -24.05 4.87 -27.62
N PRO A 499 -24.34 5.78 -26.67
CA PRO A 499 -24.62 7.16 -26.97
C PRO A 499 -23.33 7.93 -27.27
N ALA A 500 -23.41 8.92 -28.16
CA ALA A 500 -22.36 9.89 -28.37
C ALA A 500 -22.53 11.10 -27.42
N GLY A 501 -21.48 11.56 -26.77
CA GLY A 501 -21.46 12.81 -26.00
C GLY A 501 -21.73 12.64 -24.50
N ASN A 502 -22.41 13.65 -23.90
CA ASN A 502 -22.73 13.66 -22.48
C ASN A 502 -23.76 12.57 -22.12
N MET A 503 -23.37 11.65 -21.25
CA MET A 503 -24.15 10.47 -20.87
C MET A 503 -24.95 10.64 -19.56
N GLU A 504 -25.17 11.85 -19.11
CA GLU A 504 -25.86 12.10 -17.83
C GLU A 504 -27.28 11.52 -17.81
N LYS A 505 -28.01 11.71 -18.90
CA LYS A 505 -29.40 11.22 -19.05
C LYS A 505 -29.42 9.68 -19.06
N GLU A 506 -28.55 9.07 -19.84
CA GLU A 506 -28.45 7.63 -20.01
C GLU A 506 -28.02 6.93 -18.70
N ASN A 507 -27.10 7.52 -17.96
CA ASN A 507 -26.70 7.07 -16.63
C ASN A 507 -27.89 7.08 -15.65
N LEU A 508 -28.71 8.16 -15.68
CA LEU A 508 -29.92 8.25 -14.86
C LEU A 508 -30.99 7.21 -15.24
N MET A 509 -31.08 6.80 -16.51
CA MET A 509 -31.98 5.72 -16.96
C MET A 509 -31.60 4.39 -16.31
N VAL A 510 -30.33 4.01 -16.33
CA VAL A 510 -29.86 2.79 -15.67
C VAL A 510 -30.10 2.86 -14.15
N ARG A 511 -29.81 4.00 -13.53
CA ARG A 511 -30.07 4.23 -12.10
C ARG A 511 -31.56 4.06 -11.75
N ALA A 512 -32.46 4.62 -12.55
CA ALA A 512 -33.89 4.49 -12.35
C ALA A 512 -34.34 3.04 -12.47
N ARG A 513 -33.88 2.33 -13.51
CA ARG A 513 -34.25 0.93 -13.76
C ARG A 513 -33.80 0.00 -12.65
N ARG A 514 -32.54 0.13 -12.19
CA ARG A 514 -32.06 -0.73 -11.10
C ARG A 514 -32.77 -0.47 -9.78
N LYS A 515 -33.16 0.80 -9.49
CA LYS A 515 -33.97 1.14 -8.30
C LYS A 515 -35.37 0.54 -8.36
N GLU A 516 -36.02 0.61 -9.53
CA GLU A 516 -37.30 -0.03 -9.77
C GLU A 516 -37.26 -1.54 -9.51
N LEU A 517 -36.18 -2.20 -9.92
CA LEU A 517 -35.94 -3.63 -9.71
C LEU A 517 -35.42 -3.97 -8.30
N GLY A 518 -35.30 -2.99 -7.39
CA GLY A 518 -34.77 -3.21 -6.04
C GLY A 518 -33.29 -3.59 -6.01
N ILE A 519 -32.52 -3.22 -7.04
CA ILE A 519 -31.07 -3.44 -7.10
C ILE A 519 -30.39 -2.24 -6.45
N LEU A 520 -30.12 -2.35 -5.15
CA LEU A 520 -29.51 -1.32 -4.32
C LEU A 520 -28.22 -1.84 -3.71
N PRO A 521 -27.21 -0.98 -3.51
CA PRO A 521 -26.00 -1.39 -2.81
C PRO A 521 -26.29 -1.61 -1.32
N ALA A 522 -25.59 -2.55 -0.72
CA ALA A 522 -25.49 -2.72 0.72
C ALA A 522 -24.35 -1.86 1.29
N VAL A 523 -24.49 -1.40 2.53
CA VAL A 523 -23.42 -0.74 3.29
C VAL A 523 -22.87 -1.72 4.30
N LYS A 524 -21.60 -2.07 4.19
CA LYS A 524 -20.91 -3.04 5.01
C LYS A 524 -19.76 -2.42 5.78
N ARG A 525 -19.38 -3.00 6.90
CA ARG A 525 -18.23 -2.59 7.70
C ARG A 525 -16.94 -3.24 7.23
N ILE A 526 -15.87 -2.48 7.27
CA ILE A 526 -14.52 -3.01 7.34
C ILE A 526 -14.33 -3.49 8.77
N ASN A 527 -14.07 -4.78 8.95
CA ASN A 527 -14.03 -5.40 10.27
C ASN A 527 -12.82 -6.32 10.39
N THR A 528 -12.04 -6.14 11.46
CA THR A 528 -10.81 -6.88 11.74
C THR A 528 -11.05 -8.39 11.93
N ILE A 529 -12.23 -8.81 12.37
CA ILE A 529 -12.57 -10.20 12.68
C ILE A 529 -13.84 -10.69 11.97
N ALA A 530 -13.93 -10.45 10.68
CA ALA A 530 -14.95 -10.98 9.78
C ALA A 530 -16.40 -10.87 10.32
N SER A 531 -16.73 -9.74 10.96
CA SER A 531 -18.06 -9.45 11.52
C SER A 531 -18.44 -10.23 12.79
N GLU A 532 -17.53 -10.93 13.43
CA GLU A 532 -17.82 -11.61 14.71
C GLU A 532 -18.16 -10.61 15.84
N HIS A 533 -17.64 -9.36 15.75
CA HIS A 533 -17.91 -8.27 16.68
C HIS A 533 -18.16 -6.95 15.93
N PRO A 534 -19.38 -6.70 15.43
CA PRO A 534 -19.66 -5.65 14.45
C PRO A 534 -19.68 -4.21 14.98
N GLU A 535 -19.46 -3.97 16.27
CA GLU A 535 -19.86 -2.69 16.86
C GLU A 535 -18.76 -1.61 16.93
N LEU A 536 -17.52 -1.90 16.59
CA LEU A 536 -16.40 -1.06 16.97
C LEU A 536 -15.74 -0.25 15.86
N THR A 537 -15.94 -0.57 14.57
CA THR A 537 -15.36 0.23 13.50
C THR A 537 -16.38 1.17 12.85
N ASN A 538 -15.93 2.38 12.53
CA ASN A 538 -16.70 3.35 11.76
C ASN A 538 -16.35 3.32 10.25
N TYR A 539 -15.57 2.33 9.80
CA TYR A 539 -15.19 2.12 8.41
C TYR A 539 -16.26 1.36 7.63
N LEU A 540 -16.70 1.95 6.54
CA LEU A 540 -17.80 1.43 5.73
C LEU A 540 -17.40 1.39 4.26
N TYR A 541 -17.97 0.44 3.52
CA TYR A 541 -17.90 0.38 2.07
C TYR A 541 -19.24 -0.06 1.49
N MET A 542 -19.44 0.19 0.21
CA MET A 542 -20.67 -0.17 -0.50
C MET A 542 -20.41 -1.29 -1.50
N THR A 543 -21.31 -2.28 -1.54
CA THR A 543 -21.26 -3.41 -2.49
C THR A 543 -22.65 -3.85 -2.91
N TYR A 544 -22.78 -4.40 -4.11
CA TYR A 544 -24.01 -5.04 -4.59
C TYR A 544 -24.01 -6.56 -4.41
N ALA A 545 -22.88 -7.13 -3.98
CA ALA A 545 -22.73 -8.58 -3.85
C ALA A 545 -23.49 -9.20 -2.68
N VAL A 546 -23.87 -8.41 -1.69
CA VAL A 546 -24.61 -8.82 -0.49
C VAL A 546 -25.76 -7.88 -0.21
N GLN A 547 -26.65 -8.28 0.69
CA GLN A 547 -27.79 -7.47 1.11
C GLN A 547 -27.65 -7.00 2.56
N GLY A 548 -28.44 -6.00 2.92
CA GLY A 548 -28.52 -5.46 4.27
C GLY A 548 -27.46 -4.41 4.57
N TYR A 549 -27.68 -3.73 5.70
CA TYR A 549 -26.83 -2.62 6.16
C TYR A 549 -26.27 -2.95 7.54
N ASP A 550 -24.99 -2.78 7.72
CA ASP A 550 -24.32 -2.97 9.02
C ASP A 550 -24.36 -1.70 9.89
N VAL A 551 -25.06 -0.68 9.46
CA VAL A 551 -25.17 0.62 10.14
C VAL A 551 -26.60 1.12 10.22
N ASN A 552 -26.91 1.84 11.30
CA ASN A 552 -28.13 2.60 11.42
C ASN A 552 -27.89 4.04 10.96
N TYR A 553 -28.79 4.58 10.15
CA TYR A 553 -28.68 5.97 9.69
C TYR A 553 -29.07 6.96 10.80
N TYR A 554 -28.43 8.12 10.79
CA TYR A 554 -28.77 9.23 11.66
C TYR A 554 -30.11 9.86 11.23
N LYS A 555 -31.20 9.50 11.91
CA LYS A 555 -32.55 9.95 11.51
C LYS A 555 -32.90 11.36 12.00
N ASN A 556 -32.39 11.77 13.16
CA ASN A 556 -32.77 13.02 13.84
C ASN A 556 -31.56 13.87 14.27
N GLU A 557 -30.37 13.56 13.76
CA GLU A 557 -29.14 14.26 14.09
C GLU A 557 -28.66 15.09 12.89
N LYS A 558 -28.19 16.29 13.17
CA LYS A 558 -27.55 17.10 12.13
C LYS A 558 -26.20 16.50 11.76
N SER A 559 -25.98 16.25 10.50
CA SER A 559 -24.74 15.70 9.99
C SER A 559 -24.13 16.58 8.89
N VAL A 560 -22.81 16.51 8.76
CA VAL A 560 -22.04 17.15 7.70
C VAL A 560 -21.24 16.07 6.99
N VAL A 561 -21.37 16.01 5.66
CA VAL A 561 -20.56 15.14 4.80
C VAL A 561 -19.39 15.96 4.27
N VAL A 562 -18.18 15.44 4.46
CA VAL A 562 -16.94 16.00 3.89
C VAL A 562 -16.44 15.05 2.81
N LEU A 563 -16.25 15.60 1.62
CA LEU A 563 -15.69 14.86 0.50
C LEU A 563 -14.16 14.99 0.53
N GLY A 564 -13.46 13.85 0.59
CA GLY A 564 -12.01 13.80 0.60
C GLY A 564 -11.38 14.12 -0.76
N SER A 565 -10.07 14.24 -0.78
CA SER A 565 -9.30 14.60 -1.99
C SER A 565 -9.07 13.44 -2.96
N GLY A 566 -9.32 12.20 -2.53
CA GLY A 566 -8.97 11.00 -3.30
C GLY A 566 -7.45 10.78 -3.37
N ALA A 567 -7.00 10.13 -4.44
CA ALA A 567 -5.59 9.84 -4.64
C ALA A 567 -4.72 11.10 -4.67
N TYR A 568 -3.56 11.06 -4.02
CA TYR A 568 -2.55 12.10 -4.17
C TYR A 568 -2.09 12.19 -5.62
N ARG A 569 -1.82 13.40 -6.06
CA ARG A 569 -1.39 13.73 -7.41
C ARG A 569 -0.56 15.00 -7.40
N ILE A 570 0.18 15.23 -8.46
CA ILE A 570 0.95 16.48 -8.60
C ILE A 570 -0.02 17.67 -8.65
N GLY A 571 0.14 18.57 -7.69
CA GLY A 571 -0.71 19.75 -7.49
C GLY A 571 -1.91 19.52 -6.54
N SER A 572 -2.06 18.33 -5.96
CA SER A 572 -3.11 18.05 -4.96
C SER A 572 -2.67 16.88 -4.08
N SER A 573 -2.20 17.17 -2.87
CA SER A 573 -1.59 16.20 -1.97
C SER A 573 -2.08 16.37 -0.53
N VAL A 574 -1.20 16.25 0.46
CA VAL A 574 -1.51 16.23 1.90
C VAL A 574 -2.22 17.50 2.40
N GLU A 575 -2.05 18.64 1.72
CA GLU A 575 -2.73 19.90 2.08
C GLU A 575 -4.25 19.80 2.00
N PHE A 576 -4.78 19.01 1.07
CA PHE A 576 -6.23 18.78 0.97
C PHE A 576 -6.73 17.78 2.01
N ASP A 577 -5.91 16.82 2.40
CA ASP A 577 -6.22 15.93 3.52
C ASP A 577 -6.24 16.72 4.83
N TRP A 578 -5.27 17.61 5.03
CA TRP A 578 -5.27 18.55 6.15
C TRP A 578 -6.56 19.38 6.21
N CYS A 579 -7.03 19.91 5.07
CA CYS A 579 -8.32 20.62 5.00
C CYS A 579 -9.49 19.72 5.41
N SER A 580 -9.52 18.49 4.92
CA SER A 580 -10.59 17.52 5.21
C SER A 580 -10.64 17.16 6.69
N VAL A 581 -9.51 16.89 7.31
CA VAL A 581 -9.40 16.60 8.76
C VAL A 581 -9.90 17.77 9.60
N ASN A 582 -9.47 19.00 9.28
CA ASN A 582 -9.92 20.19 10.00
C ASN A 582 -11.44 20.42 9.84
N ALA A 583 -12.00 20.13 8.65
CA ALA A 583 -13.43 20.25 8.42
C ALA A 583 -14.25 19.29 9.27
N VAL A 584 -13.88 17.98 9.30
CA VAL A 584 -14.60 16.99 10.13
C VAL A 584 -14.46 17.26 11.61
N GLN A 585 -13.28 17.66 12.07
CA GLN A 585 -13.04 18.02 13.48
C GLN A 585 -13.86 19.26 13.89
N THR A 586 -13.94 20.26 13.01
CA THR A 586 -14.75 21.46 13.26
C THR A 586 -16.23 21.11 13.31
N ALA A 587 -16.74 20.28 12.40
CA ALA A 587 -18.12 19.81 12.42
C ALA A 587 -18.45 19.14 13.76
N ARG A 588 -17.58 18.25 14.26
CA ARG A 588 -17.75 17.60 15.57
C ARG A 588 -17.76 18.60 16.74
N LYS A 589 -16.83 19.55 16.74
CA LYS A 589 -16.79 20.63 17.76
C LYS A 589 -18.05 21.47 17.81
N LEU A 590 -18.72 21.64 16.66
CA LEU A 590 -20.00 22.36 16.53
C LEU A 590 -21.22 21.48 16.83
N GLY A 591 -21.03 20.22 17.23
CA GLY A 591 -22.10 19.30 17.60
C GLY A 591 -22.78 18.60 16.40
N TYR A 592 -22.18 18.61 15.23
CA TYR A 592 -22.64 17.85 14.08
C TYR A 592 -22.01 16.44 14.07
N LYS A 593 -22.74 15.46 13.55
CA LYS A 593 -22.13 14.18 13.16
C LYS A 593 -21.30 14.39 11.91
N SER A 594 -20.05 13.98 11.96
CA SER A 594 -19.12 14.09 10.84
C SER A 594 -19.10 12.81 10.02
N ILE A 595 -19.28 12.94 8.72
CA ILE A 595 -19.25 11.84 7.75
C ILE A 595 -18.15 12.17 6.73
N MET A 596 -17.19 11.27 6.57
CA MET A 596 -16.15 11.38 5.54
C MET A 596 -16.42 10.39 4.42
N ILE A 597 -16.22 10.82 3.17
CA ILE A 597 -16.13 9.92 2.02
C ILE A 597 -14.75 10.14 1.40
N ASN A 598 -13.89 9.11 1.44
CA ASN A 598 -12.56 9.14 0.83
C ASN A 598 -12.10 7.71 0.55
N TYR A 599 -11.14 7.56 -0.37
CA TYR A 599 -10.62 6.25 -0.79
C TYR A 599 -9.08 6.18 -0.86
N ASN A 600 -8.42 7.18 -0.29
CA ASN A 600 -6.96 7.22 -0.22
C ASN A 600 -6.48 6.60 1.10
N PRO A 601 -5.76 5.45 1.08
CA PRO A 601 -5.29 4.80 2.29
C PRO A 601 -4.14 5.52 3.00
N GLU A 602 -3.48 6.45 2.31
CA GLU A 602 -2.33 7.19 2.85
C GLU A 602 -2.74 8.38 3.73
N THR A 603 -4.04 8.66 3.87
CA THR A 603 -4.54 9.89 4.51
C THR A 603 -4.81 9.75 6.00
N VAL A 604 -4.71 10.86 6.73
CA VAL A 604 -5.17 10.97 8.13
C VAL A 604 -6.69 11.07 8.19
N SER A 605 -7.36 11.66 7.19
CA SER A 605 -8.83 11.73 7.14
C SER A 605 -9.51 10.37 7.12
N THR A 606 -8.80 9.32 6.72
CA THR A 606 -9.28 7.93 6.71
C THR A 606 -8.85 7.13 7.95
N ASP A 607 -8.35 7.79 9.00
CA ASP A 607 -8.04 7.13 10.27
C ASP A 607 -9.32 6.77 11.03
N TYR A 608 -9.24 5.67 11.77
CA TYR A 608 -10.38 5.05 12.46
C TYR A 608 -11.10 5.95 13.47
N ASP A 609 -10.44 6.96 14.00
CA ASP A 609 -10.94 7.86 15.05
C ASP A 609 -11.21 9.29 14.56
N MET A 610 -10.98 9.57 13.30
CA MET A 610 -10.98 10.94 12.78
C MET A 610 -12.39 11.53 12.62
N CYS A 611 -13.36 10.71 12.24
CA CYS A 611 -14.76 11.11 12.05
C CYS A 611 -15.74 10.13 12.68
N ASP A 612 -17.03 10.50 12.78
CA ASP A 612 -18.05 9.61 13.34
C ASP A 612 -18.38 8.45 12.39
N ARG A 613 -18.23 8.67 11.07
CA ARG A 613 -18.50 7.66 10.05
C ARG A 613 -17.65 7.91 8.81
N LEU A 614 -16.91 6.89 8.38
CA LEU A 614 -16.08 6.92 7.18
C LEU A 614 -16.64 5.95 6.14
N TYR A 615 -16.98 6.48 4.96
CA TYR A 615 -17.23 5.66 3.77
C TYR A 615 -15.96 5.58 2.95
N PHE A 616 -15.35 4.41 2.95
CA PHE A 616 -14.18 4.11 2.13
C PHE A 616 -14.67 3.62 0.76
N ASP A 617 -15.05 4.57 -0.10
CA ASP A 617 -15.66 4.29 -1.40
C ASP A 617 -15.40 5.42 -2.39
N GLU A 618 -15.80 5.21 -3.66
CA GLU A 618 -15.58 6.16 -4.74
C GLU A 618 -16.39 7.46 -4.55
N LEU A 619 -15.78 8.56 -4.92
CA LEU A 619 -16.41 9.88 -4.97
C LEU A 619 -17.15 10.04 -6.31
N SER A 620 -18.28 9.38 -6.43
CA SER A 620 -19.13 9.42 -7.63
C SER A 620 -20.59 9.67 -7.29
N PHE A 621 -21.36 10.14 -8.27
CA PHE A 621 -22.81 10.35 -8.12
C PHE A 621 -23.55 9.05 -7.80
N GLU A 622 -23.06 7.92 -8.27
CA GLU A 622 -23.69 6.61 -8.00
C GLU A 622 -23.58 6.21 -6.53
N ARG A 623 -22.48 6.58 -5.86
CA ARG A 623 -22.13 6.16 -4.50
C ARG A 623 -22.43 7.21 -3.44
N GLY A 624 -22.36 8.49 -3.80
CA GLY A 624 -22.59 9.64 -2.91
C GLY A 624 -24.04 9.94 -2.54
#